data_d52c399dc0126bedce8b9e68aa649653
#
_entry.id   d52c399dc0126bedce8b9e68aa649653
#
_cell.length_a   1.000
_cell.length_b   1.000
_cell.length_c   1.000
_cell.angle_alpha   90.00
_cell.angle_beta   90.00
_cell.angle_gamma   90.00
#
_symmetry.space_group_name_H-M   'P 1'
#
loop_
_entity.id
_entity.type
_entity.pdbx_description
1 polymer ?
#
loop_
_entity_poly.entity_id
_entity_poly.type
_entity_poly.pdbx_seq_one_letter_code
_entity_poly.pdbx_strand_id
1 'polypeptide(L)'
;MPFKFHTMPNHKIKVAVIGATGYTGAELIRVLAFHSGVELTQLISRSKAGQSLSEVMPELSNRLDLNFSSTINAGADIWFLALPHGASKTFIEAHKALADQVKIIDLSNEFRHINHSKWGGYHFTFGLPELRRQEIQNANHIANPGCFATAITLGLAPLFHHDKIDEQTSIHINATTGSTGAGASLSETSHFSYRLNNLSWYKAFTHQHLAEIGEQITQKAEATPKLFFLPQRGAFARGIFATSYCEFEGSLEEAYDLYEAFYKDAAFTQGVKAPISLKQVVGTNNCQIHLHKHNDTLLITSAIDNLLKGAAGQAVQNMNLMFGFDESEGLLFKSIGY
;
A
#
# COMPACT_ATOMS: atom_id res chain seq x y z
N MET A 1 15.55 23.09 2.18
CA MET A 1 15.49 23.60 0.78
C MET A 1 14.11 24.17 0.54
N PRO A 2 13.91 25.28 -0.17
CA PRO A 2 12.58 25.82 -0.43
C PRO A 2 11.81 24.85 -1.34
N PHE A 3 10.58 24.56 -0.98
CA PHE A 3 9.64 23.77 -1.77
C PHE A 3 9.55 24.35 -3.18
N LYS A 4 9.95 23.58 -4.19
CA LYS A 4 9.65 23.90 -5.59
C LYS A 4 8.15 23.76 -5.76
N PHE A 5 7.44 24.87 -5.90
CA PHE A 5 6.06 24.85 -6.37
C PHE A 5 6.06 24.26 -7.79
N HIS A 6 5.67 22.99 -7.90
CA HIS A 6 5.27 22.46 -9.19
C HIS A 6 3.98 23.18 -9.57
N THR A 7 3.94 23.73 -10.79
CA THR A 7 2.71 24.30 -11.32
C THR A 7 1.64 23.22 -11.36
N MET A 8 0.60 23.38 -10.55
CA MET A 8 -0.56 22.47 -10.58
C MET A 8 -1.06 22.33 -12.02
N PRO A 9 -1.45 21.10 -12.46
CA PRO A 9 -2.15 20.95 -13.73
C PRO A 9 -3.33 21.91 -13.79
N ASN A 10 -3.53 22.60 -14.94
CA ASN A 10 -4.60 23.59 -15.10
C ASN A 10 -6.03 22.99 -15.01
N HIS A 11 -6.16 21.66 -14.87
CA HIS A 11 -7.43 20.95 -14.73
C HIS A 11 -7.28 19.80 -13.75
N LYS A 12 -8.37 19.45 -13.07
CA LYS A 12 -8.41 18.29 -12.17
C LYS A 12 -8.35 16.99 -12.96
N ILE A 13 -7.61 16.01 -12.42
CA ILE A 13 -7.55 14.65 -12.96
C ILE A 13 -8.86 13.95 -12.65
N LYS A 14 -9.48 13.36 -13.68
CA LYS A 14 -10.71 12.59 -13.57
C LYS A 14 -10.42 11.14 -13.18
N VAL A 15 -11.01 10.72 -12.09
CA VAL A 15 -10.72 9.43 -11.46
C VAL A 15 -11.92 8.52 -11.46
N ALA A 16 -11.71 7.26 -11.85
CA ALA A 16 -12.66 6.17 -11.65
C ALA A 16 -12.13 5.19 -10.59
N VAL A 17 -12.99 4.80 -9.65
CA VAL A 17 -12.69 3.76 -8.64
C VAL A 17 -13.52 2.52 -8.94
N ILE A 18 -12.87 1.42 -9.27
CA ILE A 18 -13.48 0.13 -9.58
C ILE A 18 -13.35 -0.80 -8.37
N GLY A 19 -14.45 -1.39 -7.91
CA GLY A 19 -14.51 -2.07 -6.62
C GLY A 19 -14.73 -1.09 -5.46
N ALA A 20 -15.45 -0.02 -5.71
CA ALA A 20 -15.60 1.18 -4.88
C ALA A 20 -16.20 0.93 -3.48
N THR A 21 -16.84 -0.22 -3.23
CA THR A 21 -17.50 -0.55 -1.95
C THR A 21 -16.75 -1.54 -1.06
N GLY A 22 -15.59 -2.06 -1.52
CA GLY A 22 -14.64 -2.76 -0.65
C GLY A 22 -13.92 -1.79 0.28
N TYR A 23 -13.30 -2.26 1.38
CA TYR A 23 -12.58 -1.39 2.32
C TYR A 23 -11.53 -0.50 1.64
N THR A 24 -10.77 -1.05 0.70
CA THR A 24 -9.76 -0.27 -0.06
C THR A 24 -10.42 0.75 -0.99
N GLY A 25 -11.49 0.37 -1.68
CA GLY A 25 -12.24 1.28 -2.55
C GLY A 25 -12.89 2.43 -1.77
N ALA A 26 -13.50 2.13 -0.63
CA ALA A 26 -14.07 3.12 0.26
C ALA A 26 -13.00 4.09 0.80
N GLU A 27 -11.82 3.56 1.16
CA GLU A 27 -10.71 4.38 1.64
C GLU A 27 -10.11 5.26 0.52
N LEU A 28 -10.04 4.76 -0.73
CA LEU A 28 -9.69 5.56 -1.90
C LEU A 28 -10.65 6.74 -2.08
N ILE A 29 -11.96 6.48 -2.04
CA ILE A 29 -12.98 7.54 -2.15
C ILE A 29 -12.79 8.57 -1.05
N ARG A 30 -12.61 8.13 0.20
CA ARG A 30 -12.39 9.02 1.36
C ARG A 30 -11.17 9.92 1.18
N VAL A 31 -10.07 9.41 0.68
CA VAL A 31 -8.84 10.18 0.45
C VAL A 31 -9.01 11.12 -0.74
N LEU A 32 -9.48 10.61 -1.87
CA LEU A 32 -9.61 11.37 -3.12
C LEU A 32 -10.67 12.47 -3.05
N ALA A 33 -11.71 12.31 -2.21
CA ALA A 33 -12.72 13.35 -1.97
C ALA A 33 -12.15 14.66 -1.44
N PHE A 34 -10.97 14.63 -0.82
CA PHE A 34 -10.28 15.80 -0.25
C PHE A 34 -9.00 16.17 -0.99
N HIS A 35 -8.71 15.51 -2.12
CA HIS A 35 -7.54 15.79 -2.94
C HIS A 35 -7.80 16.98 -3.87
N SER A 36 -7.00 18.05 -3.78
CA SER A 36 -7.26 19.31 -4.49
C SER A 36 -7.21 19.18 -6.02
N GLY A 37 -6.31 18.33 -6.54
CA GLY A 37 -6.08 18.10 -7.96
C GLY A 37 -6.94 17.02 -8.60
N VAL A 38 -7.93 16.44 -7.89
CA VAL A 38 -8.72 15.30 -8.35
C VAL A 38 -10.20 15.65 -8.47
N GLU A 39 -10.86 15.08 -9.46
CA GLU A 39 -12.31 14.97 -9.60
C GLU A 39 -12.69 13.49 -9.66
N LEU A 40 -13.39 13.00 -8.64
CA LEU A 40 -14.00 11.68 -8.69
C LEU A 40 -15.19 11.72 -9.65
N THR A 41 -15.14 10.94 -10.72
CA THR A 41 -16.18 10.95 -11.78
C THR A 41 -16.96 9.66 -11.86
N GLN A 42 -16.39 8.53 -11.47
CA GLN A 42 -17.04 7.22 -11.61
C GLN A 42 -16.72 6.31 -10.40
N LEU A 43 -17.76 5.75 -9.79
CA LEU A 43 -17.70 4.79 -8.70
C LEU A 43 -18.32 3.48 -9.14
N ILE A 44 -17.49 2.46 -9.42
CA ILE A 44 -17.97 1.20 -9.99
C ILE A 44 -18.13 0.15 -8.89
N SER A 45 -19.38 -0.31 -8.72
CA SER A 45 -19.75 -1.40 -7.80
C SER A 45 -20.96 -2.14 -8.33
N ARG A 46 -20.85 -3.45 -8.52
CA ARG A 46 -21.99 -4.27 -8.95
C ARG A 46 -23.07 -4.39 -7.89
N SER A 47 -22.69 -4.49 -6.60
CA SER A 47 -23.62 -4.71 -5.49
C SER A 47 -24.38 -3.44 -5.07
N LYS A 48 -23.90 -2.25 -5.43
CA LYS A 48 -24.46 -0.95 -5.05
C LYS A 48 -24.85 -0.08 -6.24
N ALA A 49 -24.89 -0.65 -7.46
CA ALA A 49 -25.27 0.06 -8.66
C ALA A 49 -26.65 0.73 -8.51
N GLY A 50 -26.76 2.00 -8.88
CA GLY A 50 -27.96 2.82 -8.75
C GLY A 50 -28.16 3.52 -7.40
N GLN A 51 -27.40 3.15 -6.36
CA GLN A 51 -27.45 3.83 -5.06
C GLN A 51 -26.58 5.10 -5.09
N SER A 52 -26.97 6.11 -4.35
CA SER A 52 -26.17 7.32 -4.17
C SER A 52 -25.00 7.06 -3.21
N LEU A 53 -23.93 7.86 -3.35
CA LEU A 53 -22.81 7.82 -2.42
C LEU A 53 -23.26 8.12 -0.98
N SER A 54 -24.17 9.07 -0.80
CA SER A 54 -24.71 9.46 0.50
C SER A 54 -25.49 8.35 1.20
N GLU A 55 -26.11 7.42 0.46
CA GLU A 55 -26.77 6.24 1.03
C GLU A 55 -25.77 5.17 1.48
N VAL A 56 -24.64 5.03 0.78
CA VAL A 56 -23.64 3.99 1.04
C VAL A 56 -22.55 4.46 1.99
N MET A 57 -22.16 5.75 1.89
CA MET A 57 -21.12 6.42 2.67
C MET A 57 -21.64 7.76 3.18
N PRO A 58 -22.55 7.77 4.17
CA PRO A 58 -23.22 8.99 4.64
C PRO A 58 -22.23 10.04 5.21
N GLU A 59 -21.04 9.61 5.65
CA GLU A 59 -19.97 10.50 6.12
C GLU A 59 -19.39 11.41 5.02
N LEU A 60 -19.66 11.10 3.74
CA LEU A 60 -19.23 11.90 2.58
C LEU A 60 -20.38 12.65 1.90
N SER A 61 -21.60 12.60 2.44
CA SER A 61 -22.83 13.15 1.83
C SER A 61 -22.73 14.64 1.50
N ASN A 62 -22.04 15.43 2.32
CA ASN A 62 -21.87 16.87 2.09
C ASN A 62 -20.67 17.22 1.19
N ARG A 63 -19.95 16.21 0.66
CA ARG A 63 -18.70 16.41 -0.07
C ARG A 63 -18.79 16.05 -1.54
N LEU A 64 -19.52 14.98 -1.86
CA LEU A 64 -19.64 14.42 -3.19
C LEU A 64 -21.09 14.05 -3.49
N ASP A 65 -21.55 14.43 -4.66
CA ASP A 65 -22.85 14.02 -5.22
C ASP A 65 -22.61 13.07 -6.41
N LEU A 66 -22.47 11.78 -6.12
CA LEU A 66 -22.19 10.73 -7.10
C LEU A 66 -23.06 9.50 -6.82
N ASN A 67 -23.34 8.75 -7.88
CA ASN A 67 -24.01 7.45 -7.79
C ASN A 67 -23.05 6.31 -8.16
N PHE A 68 -23.24 5.16 -7.54
CA PHE A 68 -22.57 3.93 -7.95
C PHE A 68 -23.15 3.40 -9.25
N SER A 69 -22.27 2.91 -10.14
CA SER A 69 -22.63 2.27 -11.40
C SER A 69 -22.10 0.85 -11.49
N SER A 70 -22.75 -0.01 -12.27
CA SER A 70 -22.21 -1.32 -12.63
C SER A 70 -21.31 -1.27 -13.87
N THR A 71 -21.32 -0.17 -14.63
CA THR A 71 -20.60 0.00 -15.90
C THR A 71 -19.62 1.15 -15.82
N ILE A 72 -18.45 0.97 -16.46
CA ILE A 72 -17.44 2.02 -16.63
C ILE A 72 -17.67 2.71 -17.97
N ASN A 73 -17.51 4.04 -18.00
CA ASN A 73 -17.63 4.86 -19.20
C ASN A 73 -16.31 5.56 -19.51
N ALA A 74 -16.18 6.10 -20.71
CA ALA A 74 -15.07 6.96 -21.09
C ALA A 74 -14.99 8.24 -20.25
N GLY A 75 -13.85 8.90 -20.25
CA GLY A 75 -13.65 10.23 -19.66
C GLY A 75 -12.92 10.26 -18.32
N ALA A 76 -12.47 9.13 -17.78
CA ALA A 76 -11.50 9.12 -16.70
C ALA A 76 -10.07 9.20 -17.26
N ASP A 77 -9.16 9.84 -16.52
CA ASP A 77 -7.72 9.89 -16.83
C ASP A 77 -6.99 8.72 -16.17
N ILE A 78 -7.53 8.23 -15.06
CA ILE A 78 -6.95 7.10 -14.29
C ILE A 78 -8.03 6.20 -13.69
N TRP A 79 -7.74 4.90 -13.67
CA TRP A 79 -8.51 3.87 -12.97
C TRP A 79 -7.77 3.33 -11.76
N PHE A 80 -8.44 3.27 -10.60
CA PHE A 80 -8.01 2.49 -9.46
C PHE A 80 -8.79 1.17 -9.43
N LEU A 81 -8.08 0.05 -9.60
CA LEU A 81 -8.67 -1.28 -9.55
C LEU A 81 -8.57 -1.85 -8.13
N ALA A 82 -9.61 -1.61 -7.31
CA ALA A 82 -9.75 -2.16 -5.97
C ALA A 82 -10.58 -3.46 -5.99
N LEU A 83 -10.26 -4.34 -6.96
CA LEU A 83 -10.95 -5.58 -7.23
C LEU A 83 -10.41 -6.75 -6.38
N PRO A 84 -11.18 -7.82 -6.19
CA PRO A 84 -10.66 -9.07 -5.64
C PRO A 84 -9.48 -9.59 -6.48
N HIS A 85 -8.58 -10.33 -5.84
CA HIS A 85 -7.48 -10.99 -6.54
C HIS A 85 -8.00 -11.91 -7.66
N GLY A 86 -7.36 -11.86 -8.82
CA GLY A 86 -7.75 -12.62 -10.01
C GLY A 86 -8.81 -11.95 -10.90
N ALA A 87 -9.27 -10.74 -10.56
CA ALA A 87 -10.33 -10.07 -11.32
C ALA A 87 -9.85 -8.91 -12.21
N SER A 88 -8.65 -8.38 -11.98
CA SER A 88 -8.16 -7.19 -12.69
C SER A 88 -7.88 -7.46 -14.16
N LYS A 89 -7.24 -8.57 -14.49
CA LYS A 89 -7.00 -8.98 -15.91
C LYS A 89 -8.32 -9.09 -16.67
N THR A 90 -9.28 -9.84 -16.14
CA THR A 90 -10.60 -10.01 -16.76
C THR A 90 -11.32 -8.67 -16.93
N PHE A 91 -11.21 -7.75 -15.97
CA PHE A 91 -11.82 -6.44 -16.08
C PHE A 91 -11.15 -5.57 -17.17
N ILE A 92 -9.83 -5.55 -17.23
CA ILE A 92 -9.07 -4.83 -18.26
C ILE A 92 -9.40 -5.38 -19.66
N GLU A 93 -9.43 -6.71 -19.84
CA GLU A 93 -9.78 -7.33 -21.12
C GLU A 93 -11.20 -6.98 -21.57
N ALA A 94 -12.17 -7.06 -20.66
CA ALA A 94 -13.57 -6.74 -20.96
C ALA A 94 -13.77 -5.25 -21.36
N HIS A 95 -12.86 -4.36 -20.96
CA HIS A 95 -12.94 -2.92 -21.22
C HIS A 95 -11.70 -2.39 -21.94
N LYS A 96 -11.04 -3.24 -22.74
CA LYS A 96 -9.74 -2.95 -23.36
C LYS A 96 -9.67 -1.61 -24.08
N ALA A 97 -10.69 -1.28 -24.89
CA ALA A 97 -10.72 -0.04 -25.67
C ALA A 97 -10.68 1.24 -24.79
N LEU A 98 -11.19 1.17 -23.56
CA LEU A 98 -11.12 2.26 -22.57
C LEU A 98 -9.82 2.16 -21.77
N ALA A 99 -9.41 0.94 -21.39
CA ALA A 99 -8.18 0.70 -20.60
C ALA A 99 -6.91 1.18 -21.34
N ASP A 100 -6.87 1.05 -22.67
CA ASP A 100 -5.76 1.51 -23.49
C ASP A 100 -5.61 3.06 -23.52
N GLN A 101 -6.60 3.82 -23.01
CA GLN A 101 -6.63 5.27 -23.03
C GLN A 101 -6.39 5.92 -21.66
N VAL A 102 -6.25 5.12 -20.59
CA VAL A 102 -6.17 5.62 -19.22
C VAL A 102 -4.94 5.09 -18.50
N LYS A 103 -4.49 5.80 -17.49
CA LYS A 103 -3.53 5.23 -16.53
C LYS A 103 -4.25 4.26 -15.58
N ILE A 104 -3.54 3.24 -15.08
CA ILE A 104 -4.14 2.21 -14.21
C ILE A 104 -3.27 2.01 -12.97
N ILE A 105 -3.88 2.01 -11.80
CA ILE A 105 -3.28 1.53 -10.55
C ILE A 105 -4.07 0.31 -10.08
N ASP A 106 -3.43 -0.86 -10.15
CA ASP A 106 -4.02 -2.12 -9.69
C ASP A 106 -3.63 -2.42 -8.24
N LEU A 107 -4.61 -2.62 -7.37
CA LEU A 107 -4.41 -2.95 -5.96
C LEU A 107 -4.56 -4.46 -5.69
N SER A 108 -4.79 -5.27 -6.73
CA SER A 108 -4.75 -6.74 -6.64
C SER A 108 -3.31 -7.27 -6.62
N ASN A 109 -3.12 -8.57 -6.56
CA ASN A 109 -1.79 -9.19 -6.60
C ASN A 109 -1.33 -9.64 -7.99
N GLU A 110 -2.13 -9.39 -9.04
CA GLU A 110 -1.94 -10.01 -10.36
C GLU A 110 -0.67 -9.55 -11.09
N PHE A 111 -0.20 -8.31 -10.83
CA PHE A 111 0.90 -7.71 -11.57
C PHE A 111 2.12 -7.35 -10.69
N ARG A 112 2.12 -7.76 -9.40
CA ARG A 112 3.17 -7.37 -8.44
C ARG A 112 4.49 -8.08 -8.64
N HIS A 113 4.46 -9.30 -9.19
CA HIS A 113 5.67 -10.08 -9.44
C HIS A 113 6.38 -9.62 -10.70
N ILE A 114 7.72 -9.65 -10.69
CA ILE A 114 8.56 -9.18 -11.80
C ILE A 114 8.16 -9.90 -13.09
N ASN A 115 8.00 -11.23 -13.06
CA ASN A 115 7.61 -12.02 -14.22
C ASN A 115 6.16 -11.83 -14.67
N HIS A 116 5.29 -11.26 -13.82
CA HIS A 116 3.88 -10.99 -14.13
C HIS A 116 3.60 -9.52 -14.42
N SER A 117 4.61 -8.65 -14.29
CA SER A 117 4.48 -7.21 -14.49
C SER A 117 4.14 -6.80 -15.93
N LYS A 118 4.41 -7.67 -16.91
CA LYS A 118 4.08 -7.47 -18.32
C LYS A 118 2.98 -8.42 -18.73
N TRP A 119 1.88 -7.88 -19.26
CA TRP A 119 0.74 -8.67 -19.69
C TRP A 119 -0.13 -7.90 -20.70
N GLY A 120 -0.55 -8.54 -21.81
CA GLY A 120 -1.53 -7.98 -22.76
C GLY A 120 -1.15 -6.65 -23.42
N GLY A 121 0.15 -6.31 -23.47
CA GLY A 121 0.66 -5.03 -23.95
C GLY A 121 0.84 -3.98 -22.84
N TYR A 122 0.42 -4.28 -21.62
CA TYR A 122 0.59 -3.44 -20.43
C TYR A 122 1.90 -3.77 -19.70
N HIS A 123 2.51 -2.76 -19.07
CA HIS A 123 3.63 -2.93 -18.16
C HIS A 123 3.33 -2.23 -16.84
N PHE A 124 3.20 -3.01 -15.78
CA PHE A 124 2.91 -2.53 -14.43
C PHE A 124 4.19 -2.37 -13.62
N THR A 125 4.52 -1.13 -13.29
CA THR A 125 5.63 -0.82 -12.37
C THR A 125 5.20 -1.10 -10.93
N PHE A 126 6.06 -1.72 -10.12
CA PHE A 126 5.78 -1.93 -8.69
C PHE A 126 5.73 -0.59 -7.95
N GLY A 127 4.60 -0.30 -7.32
CA GLY A 127 4.24 1.02 -6.81
C GLY A 127 4.75 1.30 -5.39
N LEU A 128 6.06 1.20 -5.14
CA LEU A 128 6.69 1.57 -3.88
C LEU A 128 7.68 2.73 -4.11
N PRO A 129 7.27 4.00 -3.89
CA PRO A 129 8.07 5.19 -4.20
C PRO A 129 9.44 5.21 -3.57
N GLU A 130 9.60 4.67 -2.38
CA GLU A 130 10.85 4.58 -1.67
C GLU A 130 11.93 3.77 -2.43
N LEU A 131 11.50 2.87 -3.31
CA LEU A 131 12.39 2.04 -4.13
C LEU A 131 12.41 2.45 -5.61
N ARG A 132 11.31 2.99 -6.15
CA ARG A 132 11.08 3.12 -7.61
C ARG A 132 10.49 4.46 -8.04
N ARG A 133 10.81 5.55 -7.31
CA ARG A 133 10.25 6.89 -7.57
C ARG A 133 10.28 7.30 -9.05
N GLN A 134 11.45 7.21 -9.70
CA GLN A 134 11.61 7.64 -11.10
C GLN A 134 10.84 6.75 -12.09
N GLU A 135 10.79 5.45 -11.83
CA GLU A 135 10.02 4.52 -12.65
C GLU A 135 8.52 4.83 -12.55
N ILE A 136 8.01 5.10 -11.33
CA ILE A 136 6.60 5.44 -11.08
C ILE A 136 6.23 6.75 -11.78
N GLN A 137 7.07 7.77 -11.73
CA GLN A 137 6.83 9.05 -12.41
C GLN A 137 6.62 8.89 -13.91
N ASN A 138 7.28 7.92 -14.54
CA ASN A 138 7.20 7.65 -15.97
C ASN A 138 6.22 6.52 -16.33
N ALA A 139 5.56 5.91 -15.35
CA ALA A 139 4.68 4.78 -15.59
C ALA A 139 3.28 5.21 -16.06
N ASN A 140 2.67 4.35 -16.87
CA ASN A 140 1.23 4.40 -17.17
C ASN A 140 0.43 3.43 -16.31
N HIS A 141 1.06 2.35 -15.83
CA HIS A 141 0.38 1.35 -15.02
C HIS A 141 1.22 0.99 -13.80
N ILE A 142 0.56 0.89 -12.65
CA ILE A 142 1.16 0.60 -11.35
C ILE A 142 0.55 -0.66 -10.75
N ALA A 143 1.39 -1.58 -10.30
CA ALA A 143 1.02 -2.66 -9.38
C ALA A 143 1.25 -2.17 -7.94
N ASN A 144 0.17 -1.79 -7.25
CA ASN A 144 0.26 -1.29 -5.89
C ASN A 144 0.59 -2.42 -4.90
N PRO A 145 1.56 -2.26 -4.00
CA PRO A 145 2.03 -3.31 -3.08
C PRO A 145 0.95 -3.88 -2.18
N GLY A 146 1.15 -5.11 -1.71
CA GLY A 146 0.39 -5.68 -0.61
C GLY A 146 0.76 -5.04 0.73
N CYS A 147 -0.18 -4.98 1.67
CA CYS A 147 0.02 -4.24 2.93
C CYS A 147 1.18 -4.78 3.79
N PHE A 148 1.27 -6.11 3.98
CA PHE A 148 2.43 -6.70 4.66
C PHE A 148 3.73 -6.53 3.84
N ALA A 149 3.63 -6.66 2.51
CA ALA A 149 4.80 -6.46 1.66
C ALA A 149 5.34 -5.03 1.81
N THR A 150 4.48 -4.01 1.84
CA THR A 150 4.89 -2.63 2.11
C THR A 150 5.63 -2.50 3.44
N ALA A 151 5.02 -2.96 4.55
CA ALA A 151 5.62 -2.82 5.88
C ALA A 151 6.97 -3.54 6.01
N ILE A 152 7.04 -4.78 5.54
CA ILE A 152 8.23 -5.63 5.67
C ILE A 152 9.33 -5.18 4.72
N THR A 153 8.99 -4.89 3.46
CA THR A 153 9.97 -4.40 2.48
C THR A 153 10.60 -3.09 2.94
N LEU A 154 9.80 -2.13 3.42
CA LEU A 154 10.34 -0.88 3.96
C LEU A 154 11.21 -1.11 5.20
N GLY A 155 10.88 -2.11 6.03
CA GLY A 155 11.73 -2.49 7.15
C GLY A 155 13.09 -3.08 6.73
N LEU A 156 13.16 -3.84 5.66
CA LEU A 156 14.34 -4.63 5.26
C LEU A 156 15.17 -4.01 4.13
N ALA A 157 14.56 -3.21 3.27
CA ALA A 157 15.21 -2.67 2.07
C ALA A 157 16.56 -1.98 2.31
N PRO A 158 16.74 -1.13 3.35
CA PRO A 158 18.04 -0.49 3.56
C PRO A 158 19.18 -1.51 3.76
N LEU A 159 18.93 -2.61 4.46
CA LEU A 159 19.94 -3.63 4.73
C LEU A 159 20.34 -4.39 3.46
N PHE A 160 19.37 -4.77 2.61
CA PHE A 160 19.62 -5.45 1.35
C PHE A 160 20.29 -4.54 0.32
N HIS A 161 19.82 -3.31 0.18
CA HIS A 161 20.35 -2.37 -0.80
C HIS A 161 21.81 -1.91 -0.52
N HIS A 162 22.25 -2.05 0.73
CA HIS A 162 23.63 -1.73 1.14
C HIS A 162 24.45 -2.96 1.46
N ASP A 163 24.03 -4.15 0.99
CA ASP A 163 24.75 -5.41 1.16
C ASP A 163 25.14 -5.72 2.63
N LYS A 164 24.29 -5.29 3.58
CA LYS A 164 24.47 -5.58 5.01
C LYS A 164 23.95 -6.96 5.41
N ILE A 165 23.00 -7.47 4.64
CA ILE A 165 22.47 -8.83 4.70
C ILE A 165 22.21 -9.32 3.28
N ASP A 166 22.15 -10.62 3.09
CA ASP A 166 21.96 -11.29 1.81
C ASP A 166 20.79 -12.28 1.81
N GLU A 167 20.61 -13.01 0.71
CA GLU A 167 19.57 -14.03 0.58
C GLU A 167 19.77 -15.24 1.51
N GLN A 168 20.99 -15.46 2.05
CA GLN A 168 21.31 -16.55 2.99
C GLN A 168 21.08 -16.17 4.43
N THR A 169 20.98 -14.88 4.75
CA THR A 169 20.68 -14.39 6.08
C THR A 169 19.28 -14.81 6.52
N SER A 170 19.18 -15.48 7.64
CA SER A 170 17.89 -15.91 8.20
C SER A 170 17.17 -14.73 8.84
N ILE A 171 16.02 -14.36 8.30
CA ILE A 171 15.21 -13.23 8.80
C ILE A 171 13.91 -13.77 9.36
N HIS A 172 13.68 -13.55 10.64
CA HIS A 172 12.45 -13.93 11.33
C HIS A 172 11.51 -12.74 11.42
N ILE A 173 10.26 -12.93 10.98
CA ILE A 173 9.28 -11.85 10.82
C ILE A 173 7.99 -12.25 11.53
N ASN A 174 7.57 -11.46 12.53
CA ASN A 174 6.24 -11.53 13.11
C ASN A 174 5.49 -10.22 12.76
N ALA A 175 4.35 -10.33 12.10
CA ALA A 175 3.59 -9.13 11.77
C ALA A 175 2.10 -9.32 12.06
N THR A 176 1.57 -8.42 12.89
CA THR A 176 0.15 -8.41 13.26
C THR A 176 -0.59 -7.35 12.46
N THR A 177 -1.65 -7.78 11.75
CA THR A 177 -2.54 -6.87 11.00
C THR A 177 -3.90 -6.74 11.66
N GLY A 178 -4.55 -5.61 11.44
CA GLY A 178 -5.96 -5.41 11.79
C GLY A 178 -6.92 -6.28 10.96
N SER A 179 -8.15 -6.41 11.44
CA SER A 179 -9.19 -7.26 10.82
C SER A 179 -9.58 -6.83 9.41
N THR A 180 -9.46 -5.54 9.08
CA THR A 180 -9.75 -5.01 7.73
C THR A 180 -8.83 -5.56 6.65
N GLY A 181 -7.65 -6.11 7.02
CA GLY A 181 -6.77 -6.82 6.10
C GLY A 181 -7.37 -8.09 5.48
N ALA A 182 -8.48 -8.60 6.01
CA ALA A 182 -9.24 -9.71 5.43
C ALA A 182 -10.19 -9.30 4.31
N GLY A 183 -10.38 -8.00 4.09
CA GLY A 183 -11.41 -7.48 3.19
C GLY A 183 -12.79 -7.42 3.84
N ALA A 184 -13.79 -6.91 3.08
CA ALA A 184 -15.15 -6.70 3.57
C ALA A 184 -16.04 -7.96 3.51
N SER A 185 -15.58 -9.03 2.87
CA SER A 185 -16.35 -10.29 2.79
C SER A 185 -16.45 -10.95 4.15
N LEU A 186 -17.65 -11.43 4.46
CA LEU A 186 -17.92 -12.13 5.72
C LEU A 186 -17.15 -13.45 5.77
N SER A 187 -16.51 -13.70 6.90
CA SER A 187 -15.82 -14.97 7.17
C SER A 187 -15.89 -15.29 8.67
N GLU A 188 -15.80 -16.56 9.02
CA GLU A 188 -15.82 -17.02 10.40
C GLU A 188 -14.72 -16.32 11.23
N THR A 189 -13.50 -16.24 10.72
CA THR A 189 -12.36 -15.65 11.43
C THR A 189 -12.37 -14.13 11.52
N SER A 190 -13.23 -13.44 10.77
CA SER A 190 -13.46 -11.99 10.86
C SER A 190 -14.77 -11.64 11.59
N HIS A 191 -15.56 -12.64 11.98
CA HIS A 191 -16.76 -12.43 12.79
C HIS A 191 -16.42 -11.79 14.13
N PHE A 192 -17.26 -10.85 14.60
CA PHE A 192 -17.02 -10.05 15.81
C PHE A 192 -16.68 -10.92 17.02
N SER A 193 -17.50 -11.95 17.33
CA SER A 193 -17.28 -12.82 18.49
C SER A 193 -16.00 -13.66 18.40
N TYR A 194 -15.52 -13.97 17.20
CA TYR A 194 -14.25 -14.65 17.00
C TYR A 194 -13.06 -13.69 17.15
N ARG A 195 -13.19 -12.48 16.63
CA ARG A 195 -12.08 -11.53 16.53
C ARG A 195 -11.88 -10.67 17.78
N LEU A 196 -12.94 -10.41 18.53
CA LEU A 196 -12.86 -9.61 19.75
C LEU A 196 -11.94 -10.28 20.78
N ASN A 197 -10.99 -9.52 21.34
CA ASN A 197 -10.00 -9.97 22.32
C ASN A 197 -9.19 -11.21 21.89
N ASN A 198 -9.01 -11.41 20.58
CA ASN A 198 -8.33 -12.59 20.02
C ASN A 198 -7.14 -12.22 19.13
N LEU A 199 -6.06 -12.98 19.25
CA LEU A 199 -4.89 -12.96 18.36
C LEU A 199 -4.74 -14.34 17.75
N SER A 200 -4.59 -14.43 16.44
CA SER A 200 -4.37 -15.71 15.75
C SER A 200 -3.40 -15.55 14.59
N TRP A 201 -2.55 -16.53 14.36
CA TRP A 201 -1.71 -16.60 13.16
C TRP A 201 -2.45 -17.34 12.03
N TYR A 202 -1.98 -17.12 10.78
CA TYR A 202 -2.49 -17.80 9.59
C TYR A 202 -1.40 -17.86 8.51
N LYS A 203 -1.47 -18.86 7.63
CA LYS A 203 -0.53 -19.05 6.51
C LYS A 203 0.95 -18.89 6.91
N ALA A 204 1.34 -19.43 8.07
CA ALA A 204 2.72 -19.38 8.53
C ALA A 204 3.67 -19.91 7.44
N PHE A 205 4.71 -19.15 7.11
CA PHE A 205 5.75 -19.46 6.11
C PHE A 205 5.25 -19.69 4.68
N THR A 206 3.96 -19.49 4.42
CA THR A 206 3.32 -19.73 3.11
C THR A 206 2.45 -18.55 2.63
N HIS A 207 2.59 -17.40 3.29
CA HIS A 207 1.81 -16.22 2.93
C HIS A 207 2.22 -15.69 1.54
N GLN A 208 1.23 -15.35 0.72
CA GLN A 208 1.43 -14.90 -0.67
C GLN A 208 2.35 -13.68 -0.82
N HIS A 209 2.49 -12.85 0.21
CA HIS A 209 3.40 -11.70 0.17
C HIS A 209 4.89 -12.08 0.32
N LEU A 210 5.24 -13.32 0.70
CA LEU A 210 6.65 -13.73 0.81
C LEU A 210 7.42 -13.59 -0.51
N ALA A 211 6.83 -14.07 -1.60
CA ALA A 211 7.44 -13.96 -2.92
C ALA A 211 7.55 -12.49 -3.35
N GLU A 212 6.49 -11.70 -3.14
CA GLU A 212 6.49 -10.26 -3.40
C GLU A 212 7.61 -9.54 -2.62
N ILE A 213 7.74 -9.81 -1.31
CA ILE A 213 8.80 -9.22 -0.47
C ILE A 213 10.18 -9.64 -1.00
N GLY A 214 10.38 -10.94 -1.23
CA GLY A 214 11.66 -11.49 -1.70
C GLY A 214 12.15 -10.82 -2.98
N GLU A 215 11.29 -10.72 -3.99
CA GLU A 215 11.61 -10.06 -5.25
C GLU A 215 11.95 -8.58 -5.09
N GLN A 216 11.25 -7.87 -4.21
CA GLN A 216 11.44 -6.42 -4.07
C GLN A 216 12.70 -6.06 -3.24
N ILE A 217 13.01 -6.80 -2.18
CA ILE A 217 14.23 -6.53 -1.40
C ILE A 217 15.50 -6.94 -2.12
N THR A 218 15.45 -8.00 -2.94
CA THR A 218 16.60 -8.50 -3.71
C THR A 218 16.68 -7.92 -5.12
N GLN A 219 15.58 -7.34 -5.62
CA GLN A 219 15.41 -6.89 -7.01
C GLN A 219 15.62 -8.00 -8.06
N LYS A 220 15.34 -9.26 -7.69
CA LYS A 220 15.45 -10.43 -8.54
C LYS A 220 14.11 -11.13 -8.67
N ALA A 221 13.73 -11.51 -9.88
CA ALA A 221 12.56 -12.35 -10.12
C ALA A 221 12.72 -13.71 -9.42
N GLU A 222 11.61 -14.18 -8.82
CA GLU A 222 11.56 -15.50 -8.15
C GLU A 222 12.59 -15.71 -7.04
N ALA A 223 13.16 -14.60 -6.48
CA ALA A 223 14.08 -14.68 -5.36
C ALA A 223 13.41 -15.27 -4.12
N THR A 224 14.11 -16.16 -3.45
CA THR A 224 13.64 -16.87 -2.24
C THR A 224 14.61 -16.66 -1.08
N PRO A 225 14.76 -15.42 -0.56
CA PRO A 225 15.57 -15.21 0.64
C PRO A 225 14.98 -15.95 1.84
N LYS A 226 15.81 -16.27 2.84
CA LYS A 226 15.40 -17.03 4.02
C LYS A 226 14.50 -16.20 4.94
N LEU A 227 13.25 -15.97 4.55
CA LEU A 227 12.24 -15.23 5.31
C LEU A 227 11.31 -16.19 6.06
N PHE A 228 11.35 -16.15 7.38
CA PHE A 228 10.47 -16.92 8.26
C PHE A 228 9.30 -16.02 8.71
N PHE A 229 8.30 -15.85 7.87
CA PHE A 229 7.18 -14.93 8.10
C PHE A 229 6.01 -15.63 8.81
N LEU A 230 5.64 -15.10 9.97
CA LEU A 230 4.48 -15.48 10.76
C LEU A 230 3.45 -14.35 10.78
N PRO A 231 2.50 -14.31 9.84
CA PRO A 231 1.44 -13.32 9.84
C PRO A 231 0.41 -13.60 10.93
N GLN A 232 -0.01 -12.55 11.62
CA GLN A 232 -0.98 -12.62 12.71
C GLN A 232 -2.12 -11.61 12.43
N ARG A 233 -3.31 -11.90 12.98
CA ARG A 233 -4.45 -10.99 12.96
C ARG A 233 -4.87 -10.66 14.38
N GLY A 234 -4.82 -9.35 14.69
CA GLY A 234 -5.14 -8.81 16.00
C GLY A 234 -6.60 -8.41 16.17
N ALA A 235 -6.98 -8.08 17.41
CA ALA A 235 -8.31 -7.64 17.83
C ALA A 235 -8.50 -6.11 17.63
N PHE A 236 -8.02 -5.57 16.52
CA PHE A 236 -8.17 -4.17 16.13
C PHE A 236 -8.50 -4.08 14.64
N ALA A 237 -9.09 -2.95 14.21
CA ALA A 237 -9.58 -2.81 12.85
C ALA A 237 -8.45 -2.52 11.84
N ARG A 238 -7.56 -1.56 12.15
CA ARG A 238 -6.58 -1.02 11.20
C ARG A 238 -5.17 -1.05 11.77
N GLY A 239 -4.21 -1.20 10.86
CA GLY A 239 -2.79 -1.11 11.08
C GLY A 239 -2.05 -2.42 10.89
N ILE A 240 -0.75 -2.32 10.64
CA ILE A 240 0.22 -3.42 10.65
C ILE A 240 1.37 -3.01 11.55
N PHE A 241 1.71 -3.91 12.48
CA PHE A 241 2.89 -3.82 13.31
C PHE A 241 3.77 -5.04 13.00
N ALA A 242 4.88 -4.82 12.31
CA ALA A 242 5.79 -5.86 11.88
C ALA A 242 7.12 -5.75 12.65
N THR A 243 7.57 -6.87 13.20
CA THR A 243 8.89 -7.02 13.79
C THR A 243 9.69 -8.03 12.99
N SER A 244 10.84 -7.60 12.49
CA SER A 244 11.80 -8.45 11.78
C SER A 244 13.11 -8.48 12.57
N TYR A 245 13.78 -9.62 12.67
CA TYR A 245 15.09 -9.69 13.29
C TYR A 245 16.02 -10.66 12.56
N CYS A 246 17.28 -10.29 12.50
CA CYS A 246 18.35 -11.06 11.86
C CYS A 246 19.70 -10.74 12.50
N GLU A 247 20.72 -11.50 12.14
CA GLU A 247 22.11 -11.18 12.46
C GLU A 247 22.54 -9.89 11.71
N PHE A 248 23.31 -9.06 12.40
CA PHE A 248 23.84 -7.80 11.87
C PHE A 248 25.13 -7.43 12.61
N GLU A 249 26.24 -7.37 11.90
CA GLU A 249 27.56 -7.14 12.49
C GLU A 249 27.81 -5.68 12.90
N GLY A 250 27.14 -4.70 12.25
CA GLY A 250 27.30 -3.27 12.54
C GLY A 250 26.77 -2.83 13.90
N SER A 251 27.07 -1.62 14.31
CA SER A 251 26.51 -0.98 15.51
C SER A 251 25.04 -0.54 15.30
N LEU A 252 24.32 -0.23 16.37
CA LEU A 252 22.98 0.34 16.28
C LEU A 252 23.01 1.73 15.61
N GLU A 253 24.06 2.52 15.85
CA GLU A 253 24.22 3.84 15.26
C GLU A 253 24.43 3.74 13.74
N GLU A 254 25.32 2.86 13.30
CA GLU A 254 25.50 2.56 11.87
C GLU A 254 24.20 2.11 11.19
N ALA A 255 23.37 1.30 11.87
CA ALA A 255 22.08 0.91 11.35
C ALA A 255 21.15 2.14 11.20
N TYR A 256 21.08 3.04 12.19
CA TYR A 256 20.27 4.26 12.08
C TYR A 256 20.76 5.18 10.96
N ASP A 257 22.08 5.40 10.84
CA ASP A 257 22.67 6.23 9.78
C ASP A 257 22.31 5.67 8.40
N LEU A 258 22.35 4.35 8.23
CA LEU A 258 21.95 3.66 7.01
C LEU A 258 20.49 3.94 6.66
N TYR A 259 19.56 3.78 7.62
CA TYR A 259 18.13 4.00 7.41
C TYR A 259 17.81 5.49 7.17
N GLU A 260 18.46 6.40 7.89
CA GLU A 260 18.29 7.84 7.70
C GLU A 260 18.78 8.27 6.30
N ALA A 261 19.93 7.79 5.87
CA ALA A 261 20.46 8.07 4.52
C ALA A 261 19.54 7.50 3.42
N PHE A 262 19.02 6.29 3.61
CA PHE A 262 18.16 5.63 2.63
C PHE A 262 16.81 6.33 2.47
N TYR A 263 16.18 6.76 3.57
CA TYR A 263 14.86 7.38 3.57
C TYR A 263 14.86 8.91 3.61
N LYS A 264 16.02 9.57 3.45
CA LYS A 264 16.15 11.04 3.54
C LYS A 264 15.19 11.83 2.64
N ASP A 265 14.84 11.27 1.47
CA ASP A 265 13.97 11.89 0.47
C ASP A 265 12.58 11.22 0.42
N ALA A 266 12.28 10.31 1.34
CA ALA A 266 10.99 9.64 1.41
C ALA A 266 9.94 10.54 2.10
N ALA A 267 8.81 10.76 1.43
CA ALA A 267 7.77 11.65 1.95
C ALA A 267 7.06 11.08 3.19
N PHE A 268 6.98 9.75 3.31
CA PHE A 268 6.15 9.08 4.31
C PHE A 268 6.86 7.98 5.11
N THR A 269 8.14 7.73 4.85
CA THR A 269 8.90 6.68 5.54
C THR A 269 10.08 7.28 6.29
N GLN A 270 10.20 6.97 7.59
CA GLN A 270 11.27 7.49 8.43
C GLN A 270 11.70 6.53 9.53
N GLY A 271 12.99 6.54 9.85
CA GLY A 271 13.52 5.96 11.07
C GLY A 271 13.22 6.83 12.29
N VAL A 272 12.82 6.22 13.41
CA VAL A 272 12.56 6.91 14.68
C VAL A 272 13.30 6.25 15.82
N LYS A 273 13.98 7.06 16.68
CA LYS A 273 14.81 6.53 17.78
C LYS A 273 13.98 6.05 18.99
N ALA A 274 12.79 6.59 19.18
CA ALA A 274 11.88 6.12 20.24
C ALA A 274 11.13 4.86 19.78
N PRO A 275 10.82 3.92 20.69
CA PRO A 275 9.96 2.79 20.38
C PRO A 275 8.61 3.24 19.80
N ILE A 276 8.18 2.56 18.73
CA ILE A 276 6.95 2.90 18.02
C ILE A 276 5.76 2.08 18.52
N SER A 277 4.57 2.65 18.37
CA SER A 277 3.30 1.96 18.57
C SER A 277 2.39 2.12 17.37
N LEU A 278 1.47 1.16 17.21
CA LEU A 278 0.55 1.15 16.07
C LEU A 278 -0.30 2.42 15.95
N LYS A 279 -0.73 2.98 17.08
CA LYS A 279 -1.58 4.19 17.13
C LYS A 279 -0.92 5.44 16.54
N GLN A 280 0.41 5.47 16.45
CA GLN A 280 1.15 6.61 15.88
C GLN A 280 0.99 6.70 14.35
N VAL A 281 0.65 5.60 13.68
CA VAL A 281 0.55 5.53 12.21
C VAL A 281 -0.87 5.26 11.71
N VAL A 282 -1.75 4.70 12.52
CA VAL A 282 -3.14 4.44 12.11
C VAL A 282 -3.84 5.75 11.75
N GLY A 283 -4.50 5.75 10.60
CA GLY A 283 -5.14 6.94 10.01
C GLY A 283 -4.18 7.84 9.22
N THR A 284 -2.91 7.46 9.05
CA THR A 284 -1.91 8.23 8.28
C THR A 284 -1.33 7.41 7.13
N ASN A 285 -0.67 8.10 6.18
CA ASN A 285 0.12 7.43 5.14
C ASN A 285 1.57 7.15 5.57
N ASN A 286 1.90 7.29 6.85
CA ASN A 286 3.26 7.14 7.35
C ASN A 286 3.64 5.67 7.55
N CYS A 287 4.92 5.39 7.28
CA CYS A 287 5.64 4.22 7.77
C CYS A 287 6.69 4.69 8.79
N GLN A 288 6.58 4.24 10.03
CA GLN A 288 7.60 4.47 11.04
C GLN A 288 8.42 3.20 11.26
N ILE A 289 9.74 3.36 11.33
CA ILE A 289 10.68 2.26 11.53
C ILE A 289 11.53 2.56 12.76
N HIS A 290 11.57 1.61 13.70
CA HIS A 290 12.41 1.66 14.90
C HIS A 290 13.39 0.51 14.90
N LEU A 291 14.62 0.79 15.25
CA LEU A 291 15.71 -0.18 15.32
C LEU A 291 16.13 -0.40 16.78
N HIS A 292 16.37 -1.66 17.14
CA HIS A 292 16.94 -2.02 18.41
C HIS A 292 17.99 -3.14 18.19
N LYS A 293 19.12 -3.07 18.88
CA LYS A 293 20.17 -4.08 18.76
C LYS A 293 20.45 -4.73 20.11
N HIS A 294 20.55 -6.04 20.09
CA HIS A 294 21.00 -6.83 21.24
C HIS A 294 22.06 -7.84 20.77
N ASN A 295 23.28 -7.70 21.27
CA ASN A 295 24.46 -8.43 20.75
C ASN A 295 24.54 -8.30 19.21
N ASP A 296 24.58 -9.42 18.50
CA ASP A 296 24.67 -9.47 17.04
C ASP A 296 23.30 -9.50 16.35
N THR A 297 22.20 -9.34 17.10
CA THR A 297 20.86 -9.36 16.55
C THR A 297 20.31 -7.93 16.41
N LEU A 298 19.92 -7.55 15.20
CA LEU A 298 19.18 -6.33 14.91
C LEU A 298 17.68 -6.65 14.85
N LEU A 299 16.89 -5.96 15.66
CA LEU A 299 15.44 -5.93 15.61
C LEU A 299 14.98 -4.69 14.85
N ILE A 300 14.20 -4.89 13.81
CA ILE A 300 13.58 -3.86 12.98
C ILE A 300 12.08 -3.90 13.22
N THR A 301 11.51 -2.84 13.75
CA THR A 301 10.07 -2.70 13.91
C THR A 301 9.56 -1.71 12.89
N SER A 302 8.61 -2.09 12.03
CA SER A 302 7.94 -1.20 11.09
C SER A 302 6.44 -1.17 11.34
N ALA A 303 5.83 0.01 11.28
CA ALA A 303 4.40 0.17 11.49
C ALA A 303 3.79 1.06 10.41
N ILE A 304 2.62 0.64 9.89
CA ILE A 304 1.83 1.36 8.89
C ILE A 304 0.33 1.22 9.18
N ASP A 305 -0.49 2.08 8.57
CA ASP A 305 -1.92 1.79 8.39
C ASP A 305 -2.10 0.88 7.17
N ASN A 306 -2.72 -0.28 7.35
CA ASN A 306 -2.88 -1.29 6.29
C ASN A 306 -3.80 -0.86 5.14
N LEU A 307 -4.71 0.10 5.37
CA LEU A 307 -5.60 0.65 4.35
C LEU A 307 -5.07 1.93 3.71
N LEU A 308 -4.16 2.66 4.37
CA LEU A 308 -3.51 3.86 3.82
C LEU A 308 -2.15 3.51 3.20
N LYS A 309 -1.06 3.60 3.94
CA LYS A 309 0.28 3.27 3.41
C LYS A 309 0.36 1.83 2.89
N GLY A 310 -0.44 0.93 3.45
CA GLY A 310 -0.54 -0.45 2.97
C GLY A 310 -1.44 -0.65 1.73
N ALA A 311 -2.23 0.34 1.29
CA ALA A 311 -3.18 0.18 0.18
C ALA A 311 -3.56 1.51 -0.49
N ALA A 312 -4.65 2.16 -0.07
CA ALA A 312 -5.24 3.31 -0.75
C ALA A 312 -4.34 4.55 -0.73
N GLY A 313 -3.72 4.86 0.40
CA GLY A 313 -2.82 6.01 0.52
C GLY A 313 -1.57 5.83 -0.34
N GLN A 314 -0.99 4.61 -0.39
CA GLN A 314 0.11 4.26 -1.29
C GLN A 314 -0.31 4.44 -2.77
N ALA A 315 -1.53 4.02 -3.13
CA ALA A 315 -2.04 4.16 -4.48
C ALA A 315 -2.22 5.65 -4.87
N VAL A 316 -2.70 6.50 -3.96
CA VAL A 316 -2.79 7.96 -4.19
C VAL A 316 -1.40 8.59 -4.26
N GLN A 317 -0.44 8.17 -3.42
CA GLN A 317 0.97 8.60 -3.50
C GLN A 317 1.57 8.27 -4.87
N ASN A 318 1.31 7.08 -5.41
CA ASN A 318 1.72 6.69 -6.75
C ASN A 318 1.06 7.56 -7.83
N MET A 319 -0.26 7.81 -7.74
CA MET A 319 -0.97 8.71 -8.65
C MET A 319 -0.35 10.11 -8.63
N ASN A 320 -0.03 10.66 -7.46
CA ASN A 320 0.60 11.96 -7.35
C ASN A 320 1.90 12.05 -8.16
N LEU A 321 2.76 11.03 -8.02
CA LEU A 321 4.00 10.94 -8.80
C LEU A 321 3.75 10.80 -10.31
N MET A 322 2.77 9.95 -10.72
CA MET A 322 2.43 9.71 -12.12
C MET A 322 1.90 10.96 -12.85
N PHE A 323 1.30 11.90 -12.13
CA PHE A 323 0.72 13.11 -12.68
C PHE A 323 1.47 14.40 -12.31
N GLY A 324 2.61 14.26 -11.60
CA GLY A 324 3.48 15.38 -11.25
C GLY A 324 2.94 16.30 -10.15
N PHE A 325 2.01 15.81 -9.32
CA PHE A 325 1.63 16.49 -8.08
C PHE A 325 2.74 16.39 -7.03
N ASP A 326 2.64 17.22 -5.97
CA ASP A 326 3.40 16.95 -4.75
C ASP A 326 3.04 15.55 -4.24
N GLU A 327 4.06 14.76 -3.90
CA GLU A 327 3.87 13.37 -3.49
C GLU A 327 2.94 13.23 -2.27
N SER A 328 2.90 14.25 -1.43
CA SER A 328 2.10 14.30 -0.20
C SER A 328 0.70 14.88 -0.38
N GLU A 329 0.34 15.35 -1.58
CA GLU A 329 -0.96 16.00 -1.82
C GLU A 329 -2.12 15.06 -1.46
N GLY A 330 -3.04 15.56 -0.63
CA GLY A 330 -4.19 14.80 -0.14
C GLY A 330 -3.87 13.70 0.89
N LEU A 331 -2.61 13.58 1.35
CA LEU A 331 -2.16 12.48 2.23
C LEU A 331 -1.61 12.93 3.60
N LEU A 332 -1.60 14.22 3.89
CA LEU A 332 -1.09 14.77 5.16
C LEU A 332 -2.13 14.63 6.29
N PHE A 333 -2.42 13.40 6.67
CA PHE A 333 -3.32 13.08 7.77
C PHE A 333 -2.58 13.05 9.11
N LYS A 334 -3.33 13.32 10.19
CA LYS A 334 -2.86 13.13 11.56
C LYS A 334 -3.38 11.82 12.13
N SER A 335 -2.53 11.11 12.86
CA SER A 335 -2.96 9.93 13.63
C SER A 335 -3.93 10.34 14.74
N ILE A 336 -4.81 9.42 15.13
CA ILE A 336 -5.76 9.65 16.22
C ILE A 336 -5.03 9.65 17.57
N GLY A 337 -3.96 8.84 17.72
CA GLY A 337 -3.04 8.86 18.87
C GLY A 337 -3.53 8.15 20.14
N TYR A 338 -4.85 7.91 20.28
CA TYR A 338 -5.47 7.26 21.46
C TYR A 338 -6.72 6.44 21.09
#